data_f2dc1da88ba1228b9bcac20f1892d264
#
_entry.id   f2dc1da88ba1228b9bcac20f1892d264
#
_cell.length_a   1.000
_cell.length_b   1.000
_cell.length_c   1.000
_cell.angle_alpha   90.00
_cell.angle_beta   90.00
_cell.angle_gamma   90.00
#
_symmetry.space_group_name_H-M   'P 1'
#
loop_
_entity.id
_entity.type
_entity.pdbx_description
1 polymer ?
#
loop_
_entity_poly.entity_id
_entity_poly.type
_entity_poly.pdbx_seq_one_letter_code
_entity_poly.pdbx_strand_id
1 'polypeptide(L)'
;ESPTGANIKELNGFSSKYFYLTDDNLMCFDIDSNNTSTKSLNNEIRHLSNWTVNSSHYLEATMKVTASPKLYKLVVAQIYGINENNGDVAPLLRVMIENGNLYAHIKKDKQNNEVILLKENVIDTFFTMKLKVEDKKLSIDINGQKTINKNIGFWDYKNYFKLGAFPQAKIGDFTVSVKNLSVY
;
A
#
# COMPACT_ATOMS: atom_id res chain seq x y z
N GLU A 1 5.64 -1.82 -10.63
CA GLU A 1 4.50 -2.48 -11.30
C GLU A 1 3.55 -1.40 -11.81
N SER A 2 3.06 -1.52 -13.00
CA SER A 2 2.13 -0.56 -13.61
C SER A 2 0.94 -1.29 -14.22
N PRO A 3 -0.20 -0.61 -14.51
CA PRO A 3 -1.36 -1.22 -15.15
C PRO A 3 -1.07 -1.85 -16.53
N THR A 4 0.06 -1.53 -17.14
CA THR A 4 0.53 -2.14 -18.40
C THR A 4 1.27 -3.46 -18.20
N GLY A 5 1.46 -3.91 -16.96
CA GLY A 5 2.27 -5.09 -16.61
C GLY A 5 3.78 -4.85 -16.67
N ALA A 6 4.24 -3.63 -16.93
CA ALA A 6 5.64 -3.30 -16.97
C ALA A 6 6.22 -3.13 -15.55
N ASN A 7 7.37 -3.73 -15.31
CA ASN A 7 8.16 -3.51 -14.10
C ASN A 7 9.23 -2.45 -14.41
N ILE A 8 9.02 -1.24 -13.89
CA ILE A 8 9.97 -0.13 -14.04
C ILE A 8 10.97 -0.22 -12.89
N LYS A 9 12.24 -0.42 -13.20
CA LYS A 9 13.30 -0.57 -12.20
C LYS A 9 13.80 0.75 -11.63
N GLU A 10 13.76 1.80 -12.44
CA GLU A 10 14.21 3.14 -12.06
C GLU A 10 13.09 4.15 -12.29
N LEU A 11 12.79 4.93 -11.25
CA LEU A 11 11.72 5.94 -11.29
C LEU A 11 12.23 7.33 -11.70
N ASN A 12 13.56 7.54 -11.72
CA ASN A 12 14.12 8.83 -12.06
C ASN A 12 13.78 9.20 -13.53
N GLY A 13 13.02 10.28 -13.70
CA GLY A 13 12.52 10.72 -14.99
C GLY A 13 11.40 9.88 -15.60
N PHE A 14 10.94 8.82 -14.90
CA PHE A 14 9.82 8.02 -15.39
C PHE A 14 8.49 8.72 -15.15
N SER A 15 7.70 8.83 -16.20
CA SER A 15 6.30 9.29 -16.15
C SER A 15 5.47 8.54 -17.17
N SER A 16 4.21 8.31 -16.85
CA SER A 16 3.21 7.71 -17.73
C SER A 16 1.82 8.28 -17.40
N LYS A 17 0.81 7.94 -18.19
CA LYS A 17 -0.58 8.31 -17.87
C LYS A 17 -1.10 7.70 -16.57
N TYR A 18 -0.42 6.69 -16.02
CA TYR A 18 -0.81 6.00 -14.79
C TYR A 18 0.05 6.38 -13.59
N PHE A 19 1.29 6.83 -13.82
CA PHE A 19 2.22 7.24 -12.78
C PHE A 19 2.91 8.52 -13.20
N TYR A 20 2.71 9.60 -12.46
CA TYR A 20 3.22 10.92 -12.80
C TYR A 20 3.33 11.83 -11.56
N LEU A 21 4.05 12.94 -11.72
CA LEU A 21 4.05 14.05 -10.78
C LEU A 21 3.16 15.16 -11.32
N THR A 22 2.33 15.74 -10.45
CA THR A 22 1.59 16.97 -10.77
C THR A 22 2.49 18.21 -10.62
N ASP A 23 2.02 19.36 -11.10
CA ASP A 23 2.71 20.66 -10.93
C ASP A 23 2.92 21.01 -9.44
N ASP A 24 2.03 20.53 -8.54
CA ASP A 24 2.16 20.66 -7.08
C ASP A 24 3.06 19.58 -6.45
N ASN A 25 3.81 18.82 -7.25
CA ASN A 25 4.68 17.72 -6.83
C ASN A 25 3.96 16.59 -6.09
N LEU A 26 2.69 16.34 -6.39
CA LEU A 26 2.03 15.12 -5.91
C LEU A 26 2.41 13.95 -6.81
N MET A 27 2.87 12.86 -6.20
CA MET A 27 3.10 11.59 -6.88
C MET A 27 1.74 10.87 -7.03
N CYS A 28 1.28 10.68 -8.25
CA CYS A 28 -0.02 10.12 -8.57
C CYS A 28 0.09 8.71 -9.12
N PHE A 29 -0.80 7.84 -8.62
CA PHE A 29 -1.01 6.46 -9.08
C PHE A 29 -2.45 6.35 -9.57
N ASP A 30 -2.62 6.31 -10.88
CA ASP A 30 -3.94 6.23 -11.52
C ASP A 30 -4.28 4.81 -11.92
N ILE A 31 -5.52 4.44 -11.74
CA ILE A 31 -6.17 3.25 -12.27
C ILE A 31 -7.40 3.67 -13.06
N ASP A 32 -7.47 3.20 -14.29
CA ASP A 32 -8.61 3.41 -15.20
C ASP A 32 -9.34 2.08 -15.39
N SER A 33 -10.60 2.01 -15.00
CA SER A 33 -11.45 0.82 -15.11
C SER A 33 -11.68 0.37 -16.55
N ASN A 34 -11.51 1.26 -17.52
CA ASN A 34 -11.62 0.95 -18.94
C ASN A 34 -10.37 0.24 -19.48
N ASN A 35 -9.30 0.16 -18.70
CA ASN A 35 -8.10 -0.57 -19.09
C ASN A 35 -8.27 -2.08 -18.92
N THR A 36 -8.91 -2.71 -19.93
CA THR A 36 -9.21 -4.16 -19.95
C THR A 36 -8.00 -5.02 -20.31
N SER A 37 -6.87 -4.43 -20.69
CA SER A 37 -5.75 -5.12 -21.32
C SER A 37 -4.85 -5.89 -20.36
N THR A 38 -4.99 -5.74 -19.03
CA THR A 38 -4.07 -6.29 -18.06
C THR A 38 -4.69 -7.30 -17.12
N LYS A 39 -3.92 -8.34 -16.79
CA LYS A 39 -4.29 -9.35 -15.79
C LYS A 39 -4.36 -8.76 -14.37
N SER A 40 -3.63 -7.67 -14.12
CA SER A 40 -3.59 -6.95 -12.86
C SER A 40 -3.64 -5.46 -13.12
N LEU A 41 -4.51 -4.74 -12.41
CA LEU A 41 -4.64 -3.29 -12.49
C LEU A 41 -3.79 -2.59 -11.43
N ASN A 42 -2.79 -3.25 -10.84
CA ASN A 42 -2.00 -2.62 -9.81
C ASN A 42 -1.00 -1.60 -10.38
N ASN A 43 -0.94 -0.47 -9.70
CA ASN A 43 -0.01 0.62 -9.95
C ASN A 43 0.66 0.97 -8.62
N GLU A 44 1.79 0.33 -8.34
CA GLU A 44 2.47 0.42 -7.05
C GLU A 44 3.97 0.61 -7.24
N ILE A 45 4.57 1.40 -6.37
CA ILE A 45 6.03 1.39 -6.15
C ILE A 45 6.38 0.36 -5.08
N ARG A 46 7.58 -0.20 -5.19
CA ARG A 46 8.17 -1.12 -4.23
C ARG A 46 9.44 -0.52 -3.65
N HIS A 47 9.64 -0.61 -2.34
CA HIS A 47 10.94 -0.39 -1.72
C HIS A 47 11.88 -1.55 -2.05
N LEU A 48 13.08 -1.27 -2.56
CA LEU A 48 13.99 -2.30 -3.09
C LEU A 48 14.65 -3.13 -2.00
N SER A 49 14.87 -2.56 -0.82
CA SER A 49 15.49 -3.29 0.29
C SER A 49 14.51 -4.29 0.91
N ASN A 50 14.98 -5.52 1.08
CA ASN A 50 14.26 -6.53 1.83
C ASN A 50 14.77 -6.57 3.28
N TRP A 51 13.85 -6.72 4.23
CA TRP A 51 14.16 -6.67 5.66
C TRP A 51 13.35 -7.73 6.45
N THR A 52 13.77 -8.00 7.67
CA THR A 52 13.08 -8.92 8.59
C THR A 52 12.38 -8.15 9.71
N VAL A 53 11.43 -8.79 10.37
CA VAL A 53 10.67 -8.18 11.48
C VAL A 53 11.51 -7.92 12.74
N ASN A 54 12.77 -8.36 12.76
CA ASN A 54 13.71 -8.15 13.88
C ASN A 54 14.40 -6.78 13.87
N SER A 55 14.33 -6.05 12.74
CA SER A 55 14.96 -4.74 12.57
C SER A 55 13.92 -3.64 12.49
N SER A 56 14.36 -2.38 12.62
CA SER A 56 13.46 -1.22 12.57
C SER A 56 13.30 -0.72 11.15
N HIS A 57 12.07 -0.70 10.67
CA HIS A 57 11.71 -0.20 9.35
C HIS A 57 10.39 0.56 9.42
N TYR A 58 10.26 1.61 8.60
CA TYR A 58 9.01 2.34 8.49
C TYR A 58 8.74 2.83 7.07
N LEU A 59 7.48 2.99 6.78
CA LEU A 59 6.95 3.76 5.65
C LEU A 59 5.99 4.79 6.22
N GLU A 60 6.24 6.06 5.91
CA GLU A 60 5.34 7.16 6.25
C GLU A 60 4.94 7.89 4.97
N ALA A 61 3.64 8.06 4.76
CA ALA A 61 3.11 8.74 3.59
C ALA A 61 1.92 9.62 3.96
N THR A 62 1.90 10.84 3.42
CA THR A 62 0.71 11.69 3.40
C THR A 62 0.05 11.56 2.05
N MET A 63 -1.18 11.05 2.02
CA MET A 63 -1.86 10.72 0.78
C MET A 63 -3.33 11.11 0.78
N LYS A 64 -3.89 11.25 -0.42
CA LYS A 64 -5.31 11.40 -0.68
C LYS A 64 -5.73 10.37 -1.71
N VAL A 65 -6.93 9.82 -1.56
CA VAL A 65 -7.52 8.89 -2.52
C VAL A 65 -8.79 9.49 -3.07
N THR A 66 -8.86 9.59 -4.39
CA THR A 66 -10.08 9.90 -5.14
C THR A 66 -10.58 8.63 -5.81
N ALA A 67 -11.87 8.37 -5.76
CA ALA A 67 -12.45 7.12 -6.25
C ALA A 67 -13.85 7.31 -6.84
N SER A 68 -14.12 6.55 -7.93
CA SER A 68 -15.44 6.41 -8.54
C SER A 68 -15.59 4.99 -9.09
N PRO A 69 -16.67 4.26 -8.76
CA PRO A 69 -17.76 4.56 -7.83
C PRO A 69 -17.38 4.41 -6.35
N LYS A 70 -18.32 4.67 -5.44
CA LYS A 70 -18.07 4.63 -3.98
C LYS A 70 -17.94 3.24 -3.38
N LEU A 71 -18.46 2.19 -4.02
CA LEU A 71 -18.40 0.80 -3.57
C LEU A 71 -17.21 0.09 -4.19
N TYR A 72 -16.12 -0.02 -3.45
CA TYR A 72 -14.88 -0.59 -3.95
C TYR A 72 -13.96 -1.07 -2.81
N LYS A 73 -12.95 -1.81 -3.22
CA LYS A 73 -11.82 -2.23 -2.37
C LYS A 73 -10.51 -1.87 -3.07
N LEU A 74 -9.74 -0.99 -2.46
CA LEU A 74 -8.47 -0.49 -2.99
C LEU A 74 -7.37 -0.66 -1.94
N VAL A 75 -6.33 -1.42 -2.24
CA VAL A 75 -5.10 -1.47 -1.43
C VAL A 75 -4.26 -0.25 -1.77
N VAL A 76 -3.82 0.49 -0.74
CA VAL A 76 -3.00 1.71 -0.88
C VAL A 76 -1.59 1.52 -0.36
N ALA A 77 -1.36 0.58 0.56
CA ALA A 77 -0.02 0.22 1.03
C ALA A 77 0.02 -1.24 1.49
N GLN A 78 1.22 -1.84 1.44
CA GLN A 78 1.43 -3.22 1.85
C GLN A 78 2.79 -3.39 2.54
N ILE A 79 2.84 -4.32 3.49
CA ILE A 79 4.07 -5.02 3.87
C ILE A 79 3.95 -6.41 3.26
N TYR A 80 4.78 -6.70 2.26
CA TYR A 80 4.68 -7.93 1.50
C TYR A 80 5.83 -8.87 1.86
N GLY A 81 5.50 -10.15 2.10
CA GLY A 81 6.45 -11.19 2.44
C GLY A 81 7.09 -11.81 1.20
N ILE A 82 8.39 -12.09 1.29
CA ILE A 82 9.15 -12.80 0.26
C ILE A 82 9.90 -13.97 0.87
N ASN A 83 9.83 -15.12 0.19
CA ASN A 83 10.65 -16.29 0.50
C ASN A 83 11.75 -16.40 -0.54
N GLU A 84 13.01 -16.49 -0.11
CA GLU A 84 14.17 -16.55 -1.00
C GLU A 84 14.12 -17.73 -1.97
N ASN A 85 13.48 -18.84 -1.56
CA ASN A 85 13.40 -20.05 -2.37
C ASN A 85 12.18 -20.10 -3.30
N ASN A 86 11.08 -19.43 -2.93
CA ASN A 86 9.78 -19.58 -3.60
C ASN A 86 9.20 -18.24 -4.12
N GLY A 87 9.95 -17.13 -4.01
CA GLY A 87 9.46 -15.81 -4.44
C GLY A 87 8.44 -15.20 -3.48
N ASP A 88 7.50 -14.43 -4.02
CA ASP A 88 6.46 -13.75 -3.26
C ASP A 88 5.57 -14.75 -2.50
N VAL A 89 5.37 -14.53 -1.21
CA VAL A 89 4.58 -15.43 -0.36
C VAL A 89 3.17 -14.90 -0.18
N ALA A 90 3.04 -13.82 0.57
CA ALA A 90 1.78 -13.16 0.90
C ALA A 90 2.04 -11.82 1.58
N PRO A 91 1.09 -10.90 1.63
CA PRO A 91 1.22 -9.71 2.46
C PRO A 91 1.02 -10.07 3.94
N LEU A 92 1.94 -9.57 4.79
CA LEU A 92 1.76 -9.49 6.23
C LEU A 92 0.66 -8.48 6.57
N LEU A 93 0.66 -7.37 5.84
CA LEU A 93 -0.28 -6.26 5.98
C LEU A 93 -0.73 -5.77 4.61
N ARG A 94 -2.03 -5.52 4.47
CA ARG A 94 -2.61 -4.63 3.47
C ARG A 94 -3.35 -3.50 4.15
N VAL A 95 -3.04 -2.28 3.80
CA VAL A 95 -3.88 -1.12 4.15
C VAL A 95 -4.80 -0.88 2.98
N MET A 96 -6.10 -0.97 3.24
CA MET A 96 -7.14 -0.95 2.22
C MET A 96 -8.19 0.11 2.51
N ILE A 97 -8.69 0.72 1.45
CA ILE A 97 -9.92 1.51 1.52
C ILE A 97 -11.06 0.63 1.04
N GLU A 98 -12.06 0.44 1.88
CA GLU A 98 -13.28 -0.26 1.57
C GLU A 98 -14.47 0.68 1.80
N ASN A 99 -15.22 0.97 0.74
CA ASN A 99 -16.42 1.82 0.81
C ASN A 99 -16.20 3.16 1.55
N GLY A 100 -15.05 3.79 1.29
CA GLY A 100 -14.70 5.08 1.85
C GLY A 100 -13.99 5.06 3.20
N ASN A 101 -13.86 3.91 3.85
CA ASN A 101 -13.19 3.75 5.14
C ASN A 101 -11.85 3.02 4.98
N LEU A 102 -10.88 3.39 5.82
CA LEU A 102 -9.52 2.81 5.82
C LEU A 102 -9.44 1.66 6.82
N TYR A 103 -8.98 0.51 6.35
CA TYR A 103 -8.81 -0.70 7.14
C TYR A 103 -7.39 -1.24 7.04
N ALA A 104 -6.95 -1.92 8.09
CA ALA A 104 -5.79 -2.79 8.08
C ALA A 104 -6.24 -4.26 8.01
N HIS A 105 -5.80 -4.97 6.99
CA HIS A 105 -5.90 -6.43 6.89
C HIS A 105 -4.53 -7.00 7.28
N ILE A 106 -4.44 -7.57 8.47
CA ILE A 106 -3.17 -8.03 9.06
C ILE A 106 -3.20 -9.53 9.24
N LYS A 107 -2.10 -10.21 8.98
CA LYS A 107 -1.90 -11.59 9.41
C LYS A 107 -1.92 -11.66 10.94
N LYS A 108 -2.83 -12.44 11.49
CA LYS A 108 -2.90 -12.76 12.91
C LYS A 108 -1.96 -13.91 13.26
N ASP A 109 -1.83 -14.84 12.34
CA ASP A 109 -0.90 -15.96 12.30
C ASP A 109 -0.62 -16.34 10.82
N LYS A 110 0.10 -17.43 10.56
CA LYS A 110 0.43 -17.85 9.18
C LYS A 110 -0.80 -18.15 8.29
N GLN A 111 -1.94 -18.45 8.88
CA GLN A 111 -3.15 -18.88 8.15
C GLN A 111 -4.28 -17.84 8.18
N ASN A 112 -4.44 -17.13 9.31
CA ASN A 112 -5.58 -16.27 9.57
C ASN A 112 -5.26 -14.80 9.39
N ASN A 113 -6.29 -14.03 9.01
CA ASN A 113 -6.24 -12.58 8.92
C ASN A 113 -7.15 -11.95 9.96
N GLU A 114 -6.81 -10.73 10.36
CA GLU A 114 -7.63 -9.83 11.16
C GLU A 114 -7.88 -8.55 10.36
N VAL A 115 -9.07 -7.99 10.47
CA VAL A 115 -9.45 -6.72 9.83
C VAL A 115 -9.76 -5.70 10.92
N ILE A 116 -9.10 -4.55 10.86
CA ILE A 116 -9.22 -3.48 11.85
C ILE A 116 -9.53 -2.17 11.14
N LEU A 117 -10.59 -1.48 11.57
CA LEU A 117 -10.89 -0.12 11.10
C LEU A 117 -9.83 0.85 11.64
N LEU A 118 -9.19 1.60 10.76
CA LEU A 118 -8.19 2.61 11.09
C LEU A 118 -8.78 4.02 11.13
N LYS A 119 -9.62 4.34 10.13
CA LYS A 119 -10.22 5.65 9.98
C LYS A 119 -11.45 5.59 9.07
N GLU A 120 -12.49 6.31 9.42
CA GLU A 120 -13.67 6.50 8.59
C GLU A 120 -13.51 7.70 7.63
N ASN A 121 -14.26 7.66 6.51
CA ASN A 121 -14.47 8.77 5.58
C ASN A 121 -13.15 9.40 5.07
N VAL A 122 -12.27 8.57 4.47
CA VAL A 122 -10.93 9.02 4.00
C VAL A 122 -10.91 9.50 2.55
N ILE A 123 -12.01 9.36 1.79
CA ILE A 123 -12.05 9.77 0.38
C ILE A 123 -11.98 11.28 0.25
N ASP A 124 -11.23 11.75 -0.75
CA ASP A 124 -10.98 13.16 -1.09
C ASP A 124 -10.34 13.98 0.05
N THR A 125 -9.84 13.31 1.08
CA THR A 125 -9.20 13.95 2.24
C THR A 125 -7.76 13.46 2.40
N PHE A 126 -6.81 14.36 2.61
CA PHE A 126 -5.46 13.97 2.96
C PHE A 126 -5.40 13.36 4.35
N PHE A 127 -4.70 12.24 4.46
CA PHE A 127 -4.34 11.64 5.74
C PHE A 127 -2.88 11.19 5.71
N THR A 128 -2.25 11.23 6.88
CA THR A 128 -0.88 10.69 7.06
C THR A 128 -0.99 9.31 7.66
N MET A 129 -0.32 8.35 7.05
CA MET A 129 -0.20 6.99 7.53
C MET A 129 1.27 6.68 7.79
N LYS A 130 1.56 6.09 8.95
CA LYS A 130 2.88 5.54 9.27
C LYS A 130 2.75 4.08 9.64
N LEU A 131 3.43 3.23 8.87
CA LEU A 131 3.62 1.81 9.15
C LEU A 131 5.01 1.65 9.73
N LYS A 132 5.14 1.12 10.95
CA LYS A 132 6.44 0.85 11.57
C LYS A 132 6.51 -0.60 12.02
N VAL A 133 7.60 -1.26 11.69
CA VAL A 133 7.99 -2.56 12.24
C VAL A 133 9.26 -2.37 13.05
N GLU A 134 9.28 -2.86 14.28
CA GLU A 134 10.42 -2.80 15.18
C GLU A 134 10.31 -3.93 16.22
N ASP A 135 11.37 -4.70 16.40
CA ASP A 135 11.42 -5.78 17.38
C ASP A 135 10.20 -6.70 17.38
N LYS A 136 9.84 -7.21 16.20
CA LYS A 136 8.68 -8.10 16.00
C LYS A 136 7.34 -7.48 16.36
N LYS A 137 7.24 -6.14 16.36
CA LYS A 137 6.00 -5.39 16.56
C LYS A 137 5.68 -4.57 15.35
N LEU A 138 4.43 -4.65 14.89
CA LEU A 138 3.87 -3.79 13.89
C LEU A 138 3.04 -2.69 14.57
N SER A 139 3.34 -1.43 14.30
CA SER A 139 2.48 -0.31 14.66
C SER A 139 1.98 0.42 13.43
N ILE A 140 0.76 0.94 13.52
CA ILE A 140 0.14 1.78 12.50
C ILE A 140 -0.37 3.05 13.19
N ASP A 141 0.09 4.19 12.69
CA ASP A 141 -0.39 5.50 13.14
C ASP A 141 -1.12 6.17 11.97
N ILE A 142 -2.29 6.76 12.26
CA ILE A 142 -3.06 7.57 11.31
C ILE A 142 -3.18 8.98 11.87
N ASN A 143 -2.70 9.98 11.12
CA ASN A 143 -2.67 11.38 11.52
C ASN A 143 -1.98 11.62 12.89
N GLY A 144 -0.89 10.87 13.14
CA GLY A 144 -0.13 10.94 14.39
C GLY A 144 -0.76 10.18 15.57
N GLN A 145 -1.93 9.57 15.38
CA GLN A 145 -2.58 8.76 16.40
C GLN A 145 -2.30 7.27 16.16
N LYS A 146 -1.70 6.60 17.15
CA LYS A 146 -1.46 5.16 17.08
C LYS A 146 -2.76 4.39 17.16
N THR A 147 -3.08 3.65 16.08
CA THR A 147 -4.29 2.85 15.96
C THR A 147 -4.05 1.37 16.17
N ILE A 148 -2.83 0.90 15.89
CA ILE A 148 -2.45 -0.52 16.01
C ILE A 148 -1.08 -0.65 16.68
N ASN A 149 -0.97 -1.72 17.51
CA ASN A 149 0.30 -2.20 18.05
C ASN A 149 0.19 -3.72 18.24
N LYS A 150 0.77 -4.51 17.33
CA LYS A 150 0.61 -5.97 17.24
C LYS A 150 1.96 -6.68 17.27
N ASN A 151 2.02 -7.80 17.99
CA ASN A 151 3.14 -8.73 17.89
C ASN A 151 3.03 -9.51 16.58
N ILE A 152 4.10 -9.53 15.80
CA ILE A 152 4.23 -10.22 14.50
C ILE A 152 5.43 -11.19 14.50
N GLY A 153 5.87 -11.62 15.67
CA GLY A 153 7.04 -12.51 15.83
C GLY A 153 6.89 -13.91 15.19
N PHE A 154 5.67 -14.30 14.82
CA PHE A 154 5.39 -15.51 14.04
C PHE A 154 5.77 -15.40 12.57
N TRP A 155 6.02 -14.16 12.06
CA TRP A 155 6.30 -13.87 10.67
C TRP A 155 7.79 -13.92 10.39
N ASP A 156 8.25 -15.00 9.81
CA ASP A 156 9.66 -15.35 9.59
C ASP A 156 10.16 -15.08 8.15
N TYR A 157 9.36 -14.39 7.32
CA TYR A 157 9.74 -14.02 5.97
C TYR A 157 10.49 -12.70 5.93
N LYS A 158 11.31 -12.50 4.89
CA LYS A 158 11.77 -11.16 4.50
C LYS A 158 10.59 -10.35 3.96
N ASN A 159 10.65 -9.05 4.12
CA ASN A 159 9.56 -8.15 3.76
C ASN A 159 10.06 -6.99 2.93
N TYR A 160 9.13 -6.32 2.26
CA TYR A 160 9.33 -5.03 1.63
C TYR A 160 8.03 -4.21 1.68
N PHE A 161 8.17 -2.90 1.58
CA PHE A 161 7.00 -2.01 1.48
C PHE A 161 6.57 -1.84 0.03
N LYS A 162 5.25 -1.72 -0.16
CA LYS A 162 4.60 -1.24 -1.38
C LYS A 162 3.67 -0.08 -1.05
N LEU A 163 3.56 0.86 -1.99
CA LEU A 163 2.64 1.99 -1.92
C LEU A 163 2.08 2.30 -3.30
N GLY A 164 0.81 2.65 -3.40
CA GLY A 164 0.17 3.00 -4.67
C GLY A 164 -1.30 2.65 -4.72
N ALA A 165 -1.78 2.19 -5.87
CA ALA A 165 -3.16 1.82 -6.13
C ALA A 165 -3.26 0.36 -6.62
N PHE A 166 -3.88 -0.51 -5.81
CA PHE A 166 -4.13 -1.89 -6.17
C PHE A 166 -5.59 -2.27 -5.91
N PRO A 167 -6.49 -2.08 -6.87
CA PRO A 167 -7.89 -2.45 -6.74
C PRO A 167 -8.05 -3.98 -6.63
N GLN A 168 -8.93 -4.42 -5.73
CA GLN A 168 -9.25 -5.83 -5.54
C GLN A 168 -10.38 -6.31 -6.46
N ALA A 169 -11.01 -5.39 -7.19
CA ALA A 169 -11.98 -5.66 -8.25
C ALA A 169 -11.70 -4.74 -9.43
N LYS A 170 -12.02 -5.18 -10.65
CA LYS A 170 -11.85 -4.39 -11.89
C LYS A 170 -13.02 -3.41 -12.07
N ILE A 171 -13.31 -2.59 -11.06
CA ILE A 171 -14.45 -1.66 -11.07
C ILE A 171 -13.99 -0.33 -10.49
N GLY A 172 -14.17 0.73 -11.24
CA GLY A 172 -13.94 2.10 -10.82
C GLY A 172 -12.60 2.67 -11.22
N ASP A 173 -12.55 3.98 -11.25
CA ASP A 173 -11.37 4.78 -11.48
C ASP A 173 -10.83 5.25 -10.13
N PHE A 174 -9.52 5.18 -9.95
CA PHE A 174 -8.85 5.52 -8.69
C PHE A 174 -7.63 6.37 -8.96
N THR A 175 -7.45 7.40 -8.14
CA THR A 175 -6.21 8.14 -8.05
C THR A 175 -5.73 8.13 -6.61
N VAL A 176 -4.53 7.61 -6.37
CA VAL A 176 -3.82 7.76 -5.10
C VAL A 176 -2.78 8.85 -5.29
N SER A 177 -2.98 9.99 -4.64
CA SER A 177 -2.06 11.15 -4.69
C SER A 177 -1.25 11.21 -3.41
N VAL A 178 0.08 11.13 -3.51
CA VAL A 178 1.02 11.12 -2.39
C VAL A 178 1.79 12.44 -2.36
N LYS A 179 1.66 13.17 -1.25
CA LYS A 179 2.30 14.47 -1.04
C LYS A 179 3.70 14.33 -0.43
N ASN A 180 3.83 13.44 0.55
CA ASN A 180 5.10 13.15 1.22
C ASN A 180 5.27 11.65 1.33
N LEU A 181 6.47 11.16 1.10
CA LEU A 181 6.83 9.76 1.28
C LEU A 181 8.21 9.67 1.93
N SER A 182 8.29 8.91 3.00
CA SER A 182 9.54 8.57 3.66
C SER A 182 9.57 7.07 3.94
N VAL A 183 10.67 6.41 3.61
CA VAL A 183 10.85 4.96 3.79
C VAL A 183 12.24 4.71 4.36
N TYR A 184 12.31 3.86 5.36
CA TYR A 184 13.57 3.44 5.98
C TYR A 184 13.56 1.94 6.25
#